data_873746f4b28a50e4bff0b05842aa83a6
#
_entry.id   873746f4b28a50e4bff0b05842aa83a6
#
_cell.length_a   1.000
_cell.length_b   1.000
_cell.length_c   1.000
_cell.angle_alpha   90.00
_cell.angle_beta   90.00
_cell.angle_gamma   90.00
#
_symmetry.space_group_name_H-M   'P 1'
#
loop_
_entity.id
_entity.type
_entity.pdbx_description
1 polymer ?
#
loop_
_entity_poly.entity_id
_entity_poly.type
_entity_poly.pdbx_seq_one_letter_code
_entity_poly.pdbx_strand_id
1 'polypeptide(L)'
;MDWQPLLPQRFKLAEGPFWDQQTKALYWVDIAGFKACRLHGERYQEWQLDRPCSAFVPTVRGDALVTLPDGVFRLDLDSPADRPALKLFCVADPDPGNRGNEARCDARGRLWLGTMQNNLDAQGGDVAIDRHSGGLFRIDPDGSVTRHASNLGIANTLVWSAAENHVISADTLKDTLYRYPLDAAGNLGEPVVWAGPHERGSPDGSAIDSEGCVWNARWDGNCLLRFAPEGDLLEIVELPVQRPTSCVFGGPDLRTLFVTSAAADGALDGAILQATAPVSGMPCHRFAG
;
A
#
# COMPACT_ATOMS: atom_id res chain seq x y z
N MET A 1 -17.00 -14.34 2.60
CA MET A 1 -17.13 -13.13 3.43
C MET A 1 -18.26 -12.27 2.87
N ASP A 2 -18.99 -11.51 3.71
CA ASP A 2 -20.06 -10.61 3.26
C ASP A 2 -19.48 -9.20 3.03
N TRP A 3 -19.22 -8.88 1.77
CA TRP A 3 -18.57 -7.64 1.38
C TRP A 3 -19.58 -6.51 1.20
N GLN A 4 -19.30 -5.37 1.85
CA GLN A 4 -20.12 -4.16 1.75
C GLN A 4 -19.22 -2.98 1.33
N PRO A 5 -19.72 -2.07 0.47
CA PRO A 5 -18.99 -0.82 0.21
C PRO A 5 -18.97 0.04 1.49
N LEU A 6 -17.78 0.51 1.86
CA LEU A 6 -17.57 1.36 3.04
C LEU A 6 -18.18 2.76 2.85
N LEU A 7 -18.09 3.28 1.63
CA LEU A 7 -18.51 4.62 1.23
C LEU A 7 -19.27 4.58 -0.10
N PRO A 8 -20.13 5.58 -0.40
CA PRO A 8 -20.76 5.69 -1.71
C PRO A 8 -19.81 6.11 -2.84
N GLN A 9 -18.66 6.74 -2.48
CA GLN A 9 -17.66 7.21 -3.44
C GLN A 9 -17.03 6.05 -4.20
N ARG A 10 -16.60 6.35 -5.44
CA ARG A 10 -15.78 5.48 -6.28
C ARG A 10 -14.49 6.23 -6.64
N PHE A 11 -13.39 5.52 -6.56
CA PHE A 11 -12.05 6.04 -6.78
C PHE A 11 -11.51 5.53 -8.12
N LYS A 12 -10.67 6.30 -8.78
CA LYS A 12 -10.03 5.85 -10.02
C LYS A 12 -9.04 4.71 -9.75
N LEU A 13 -8.21 4.89 -8.71
CA LEU A 13 -7.22 3.91 -8.27
C LEU A 13 -7.01 4.06 -6.76
N ALA A 14 -7.95 3.51 -5.97
CA ALA A 14 -7.80 3.50 -4.51
C ALA A 14 -6.68 2.56 -4.11
N GLU A 15 -5.76 3.01 -3.23
CA GLU A 15 -4.55 2.29 -2.85
C GLU A 15 -4.04 2.61 -1.46
N GLY A 16 -3.06 1.82 -1.00
CA GLY A 16 -2.30 2.07 0.21
C GLY A 16 -3.15 2.22 1.47
N PRO A 17 -4.13 1.34 1.74
CA PRO A 17 -4.99 1.48 2.90
C PRO A 17 -4.17 1.30 4.18
N PHE A 18 -4.38 2.21 5.14
CA PHE A 18 -3.71 2.23 6.44
C PHE A 18 -4.75 2.44 7.54
N TRP A 19 -4.86 1.49 8.46
CA TRP A 19 -5.70 1.65 9.65
C TRP A 19 -4.87 2.17 10.82
N ASP A 20 -5.24 3.33 11.33
CA ASP A 20 -4.62 3.91 12.50
C ASP A 20 -5.40 3.58 13.76
N GLN A 21 -4.87 2.66 14.57
CA GLN A 21 -5.50 2.24 15.82
C GLN A 21 -5.60 3.35 16.86
N GLN A 22 -4.70 4.34 16.85
CA GLN A 22 -4.72 5.41 17.84
C GLN A 22 -5.86 6.39 17.59
N THR A 23 -6.03 6.82 16.33
CA THR A 23 -7.11 7.73 15.95
C THR A 23 -8.38 7.02 15.50
N LYS A 24 -8.34 5.68 15.31
CA LYS A 24 -9.44 4.88 14.77
C LYS A 24 -9.90 5.39 13.41
N ALA A 25 -8.95 5.74 12.56
CA ALA A 25 -9.19 6.28 11.23
C ALA A 25 -8.57 5.38 10.16
N LEU A 26 -9.26 5.26 9.03
CA LEU A 26 -8.75 4.65 7.82
C LEU A 26 -8.20 5.75 6.90
N TYR A 27 -6.99 5.54 6.40
CA TYR A 27 -6.30 6.38 5.43
C TYR A 27 -6.07 5.59 4.15
N TRP A 28 -6.13 6.23 3.00
CA TRP A 28 -5.82 5.66 1.69
C TRP A 28 -5.53 6.76 0.69
N VAL A 29 -5.15 6.42 -0.52
CA VAL A 29 -4.97 7.34 -1.63
C VAL A 29 -5.90 6.99 -2.79
N ASP A 30 -6.22 7.95 -3.65
CA ASP A 30 -6.66 7.74 -5.03
C ASP A 30 -5.53 8.21 -5.94
N ILE A 31 -4.67 7.26 -6.36
CA ILE A 31 -3.44 7.60 -7.09
C ILE A 31 -3.77 8.37 -8.38
N ALA A 32 -4.67 7.84 -9.21
CA ALA A 32 -5.05 8.44 -10.47
C ALA A 32 -6.06 9.61 -10.33
N GLY A 33 -6.68 9.74 -9.15
CA GLY A 33 -7.50 10.89 -8.77
C GLY A 33 -6.72 11.99 -8.07
N PHE A 34 -5.44 11.76 -7.75
CA PHE A 34 -4.52 12.68 -7.06
C PHE A 34 -5.04 13.10 -5.69
N LYS A 35 -5.50 12.14 -4.88
CA LYS A 35 -6.10 12.42 -3.58
C LYS A 35 -5.42 11.64 -2.47
N ALA A 36 -5.27 12.29 -1.32
CA ALA A 36 -5.07 11.66 -0.03
C ALA A 36 -6.39 11.67 0.73
N CYS A 37 -6.84 10.53 1.26
CA CYS A 37 -8.18 10.35 1.80
C CYS A 37 -8.14 9.80 3.23
N ARG A 38 -9.06 10.26 4.08
CA ARG A 38 -9.21 9.79 5.45
C ARG A 38 -10.67 9.61 5.81
N LEU A 39 -10.98 8.52 6.49
CA LEU A 39 -12.28 8.29 7.14
C LEU A 39 -12.07 8.13 8.65
N HIS A 40 -12.67 9.01 9.44
CA HIS A 40 -12.67 8.95 10.89
C HIS A 40 -14.11 8.93 11.41
N GLY A 41 -14.57 7.78 11.88
CA GLY A 41 -15.98 7.55 12.13
C GLY A 41 -16.79 7.70 10.83
N GLU A 42 -17.77 8.62 10.82
CA GLU A 42 -18.56 8.95 9.63
C GLU A 42 -17.98 10.15 8.84
N ARG A 43 -16.92 10.77 9.34
CA ARG A 43 -16.32 11.95 8.70
C ARG A 43 -15.33 11.54 7.64
N TYR A 44 -15.76 11.60 6.38
CA TYR A 44 -14.87 11.51 5.22
C TYR A 44 -14.19 12.86 4.96
N GLN A 45 -12.90 12.83 4.64
CA GLN A 45 -12.09 13.97 4.27
C GLN A 45 -11.12 13.56 3.17
N GLU A 46 -10.90 14.43 2.20
CA GLU A 46 -9.89 14.27 1.16
C GLU A 46 -9.08 15.55 0.98
N TRP A 47 -7.83 15.41 0.60
CA TRP A 47 -6.95 16.50 0.17
C TRP A 47 -6.66 16.30 -1.31
N GLN A 48 -7.03 17.30 -2.13
CA GLN A 48 -6.75 17.28 -3.56
C GLN A 48 -5.31 17.72 -3.79
N LEU A 49 -4.54 16.87 -4.45
CA LEU A 49 -3.15 17.14 -4.82
C LEU A 49 -3.07 17.51 -6.30
N ASP A 50 -1.93 18.06 -6.72
CA ASP A 50 -1.69 18.49 -8.11
C ASP A 50 -1.04 17.41 -8.98
N ARG A 51 -0.70 16.25 -8.40
CA ARG A 51 -0.03 15.12 -9.03
C ARG A 51 -0.30 13.81 -8.30
N PRO A 52 0.02 12.65 -8.90
CA PRO A 52 -0.24 11.33 -8.29
C PRO A 52 0.31 11.22 -6.87
N CYS A 53 -0.51 10.69 -5.97
CA CYS A 53 -0.13 10.38 -4.59
C CYS A 53 -0.23 8.87 -4.40
N SER A 54 0.88 8.19 -4.12
CA SER A 54 0.91 6.72 -4.06
C SER A 54 0.87 6.15 -2.65
N ALA A 55 1.07 6.96 -1.61
CA ALA A 55 0.90 6.53 -0.22
C ALA A 55 0.54 7.68 0.70
N PHE A 56 -0.16 7.35 1.78
CA PHE A 56 -0.58 8.29 2.82
C PHE A 56 -0.40 7.63 4.20
N VAL A 57 0.68 7.95 4.89
CA VAL A 57 1.11 7.29 6.12
C VAL A 57 1.14 8.28 7.28
N PRO A 58 0.29 8.12 8.32
CA PRO A 58 0.32 8.96 9.51
C PRO A 58 1.66 8.89 10.25
N THR A 59 2.07 10.01 10.86
CA THR A 59 3.27 10.06 11.68
C THR A 59 2.93 10.11 13.18
N VAL A 60 3.94 9.90 14.03
CA VAL A 60 3.79 10.07 15.48
C VAL A 60 3.65 11.54 15.89
N ARG A 61 3.94 12.49 14.99
CA ARG A 61 3.86 13.94 15.23
C ARG A 61 2.47 14.53 14.98
N GLY A 62 1.54 13.74 14.39
CA GLY A 62 0.19 14.19 14.08
C GLY A 62 -0.01 14.76 12.68
N ASP A 63 1.05 14.89 11.88
CA ASP A 63 1.01 15.08 10.44
C ASP A 63 1.00 13.71 9.71
N ALA A 64 1.13 13.73 8.40
CA ALA A 64 1.29 12.49 7.63
C ALA A 64 2.38 12.64 6.56
N LEU A 65 2.97 11.52 6.14
CA LEU A 65 3.77 11.45 4.93
C LEU A 65 2.87 11.10 3.74
N VAL A 66 3.08 11.79 2.63
CA VAL A 66 2.53 11.44 1.31
C VAL A 66 3.67 11.25 0.33
N THR A 67 3.56 10.25 -0.53
CA THR A 67 4.57 10.00 -1.57
C THR A 67 4.06 10.50 -2.91
N LEU A 68 4.81 11.41 -3.52
CA LEU A 68 4.54 12.03 -4.82
C LEU A 68 5.67 11.66 -5.79
N PRO A 69 5.54 11.87 -7.11
CA PRO A 69 6.57 11.47 -8.07
C PRO A 69 7.95 12.07 -7.80
N ASP A 70 7.99 13.27 -7.23
CA ASP A 70 9.20 14.04 -6.96
C ASP A 70 9.73 13.91 -5.51
N GLY A 71 9.11 13.06 -4.67
CA GLY A 71 9.61 12.79 -3.33
C GLY A 71 8.55 12.42 -2.30
N VAL A 72 8.99 12.34 -1.06
CA VAL A 72 8.16 12.14 0.12
C VAL A 72 7.96 13.49 0.80
N PHE A 73 6.70 13.83 1.05
CA PHE A 73 6.32 15.13 1.62
C PHE A 73 5.58 14.94 2.95
N ARG A 74 5.72 15.88 3.85
CA ARG A 74 4.84 16.02 5.01
C ARG A 74 3.59 16.79 4.59
N LEU A 75 2.44 16.22 4.89
CA LEU A 75 1.12 16.83 4.71
C LEU A 75 0.60 17.28 6.09
N ASP A 76 0.33 18.56 6.23
CA ASP A 76 -0.40 19.11 7.36
C ASP A 76 -1.88 18.71 7.25
N LEU A 77 -2.37 17.87 8.19
CA LEU A 77 -3.74 17.35 8.19
C LEU A 77 -4.80 18.40 8.56
N ASP A 78 -4.38 19.56 9.09
CA ASP A 78 -5.26 20.70 9.38
C ASP A 78 -5.33 21.69 8.21
N SER A 79 -4.54 21.48 7.15
CA SER A 79 -4.57 22.31 5.95
C SER A 79 -5.89 22.16 5.18
N PRO A 80 -6.31 23.23 4.44
CA PRO A 80 -7.52 23.16 3.62
C PRO A 80 -7.45 22.03 2.57
N ALA A 81 -8.57 21.36 2.34
CA ALA A 81 -8.67 20.19 1.43
C ALA A 81 -8.31 20.53 -0.03
N ASP A 82 -8.62 21.74 -0.47
CA ASP A 82 -8.35 22.26 -1.82
C ASP A 82 -6.96 22.92 -1.95
N ARG A 83 -6.25 23.09 -0.84
CA ARG A 83 -4.92 23.70 -0.78
C ARG A 83 -4.08 23.05 0.32
N PRO A 84 -3.72 21.76 0.13
CA PRO A 84 -2.94 21.02 1.11
C PRO A 84 -1.55 21.66 1.32
N ALA A 85 -1.17 21.84 2.57
CA ALA A 85 0.16 22.33 2.91
C ALA A 85 1.15 21.16 2.89
N LEU A 86 2.05 21.18 1.90
CA LEU A 86 3.07 20.16 1.69
C LEU A 86 4.47 20.73 1.98
N LYS A 87 5.30 19.94 2.65
CA LYS A 87 6.71 20.24 2.86
C LYS A 87 7.55 19.03 2.48
N LEU A 88 8.48 19.20 1.52
CA LEU A 88 9.39 18.12 1.12
C LEU A 88 10.14 17.60 2.35
N PHE A 89 10.12 16.28 2.53
CA PHE A 89 10.84 15.59 3.59
C PHE A 89 12.14 14.97 3.03
N CYS A 90 12.05 14.17 1.98
CA CYS A 90 13.20 13.60 1.29
C CYS A 90 12.86 13.20 -0.15
N VAL A 91 13.89 12.96 -0.96
CA VAL A 91 13.78 12.30 -2.26
C VAL A 91 14.36 10.89 -2.12
N ALA A 92 13.51 9.86 -2.25
CA ALA A 92 13.93 8.48 -2.06
C ALA A 92 14.50 7.89 -3.35
N ASP A 93 13.78 8.03 -4.47
CA ASP A 93 14.23 7.57 -5.78
C ASP A 93 14.70 8.77 -6.60
N PRO A 94 15.98 8.79 -7.04
CA PRO A 94 16.51 9.90 -7.82
C PRO A 94 16.14 9.83 -9.32
N ASP A 95 15.54 8.75 -9.82
CA ASP A 95 15.08 8.65 -11.21
C ASP A 95 13.80 9.50 -11.39
N PRO A 96 13.86 10.61 -12.16
CA PRO A 96 12.70 11.49 -12.35
C PRO A 96 11.59 10.83 -13.21
N GLY A 97 11.88 9.71 -13.84
CA GLY A 97 10.90 8.92 -14.58
C GLY A 97 10.15 7.90 -13.71
N ASN A 98 10.47 7.83 -12.41
CA ASN A 98 9.83 6.94 -11.46
C ASN A 98 8.82 7.69 -10.58
N ARG A 99 7.95 6.91 -9.92
CA ARG A 99 7.08 7.34 -8.82
C ARG A 99 7.09 6.29 -7.71
N GLY A 100 6.70 6.70 -6.52
CA GLY A 100 6.35 5.75 -5.48
C GLY A 100 5.16 4.88 -5.89
N ASN A 101 5.06 3.69 -5.32
CA ASN A 101 3.93 2.78 -5.49
C ASN A 101 3.45 2.28 -4.11
N GLU A 102 4.00 1.22 -3.56
CA GLU A 102 3.65 0.71 -2.23
C GLU A 102 4.52 1.37 -1.16
N ALA A 103 3.92 1.78 -0.03
CA ALA A 103 4.69 2.26 1.11
C ALA A 103 4.06 1.86 2.44
N ARG A 104 4.89 1.35 3.36
CA ARG A 104 4.49 0.98 4.72
C ARG A 104 5.61 1.24 5.71
N CYS A 105 5.25 1.42 6.98
CA CYS A 105 6.23 1.48 8.05
C CYS A 105 6.47 0.11 8.68
N ASP A 106 7.73 -0.16 9.02
CA ASP A 106 8.08 -1.27 9.90
C ASP A 106 7.80 -0.92 11.38
N ALA A 107 7.94 -1.88 12.29
CA ALA A 107 7.67 -1.67 13.71
C ALA A 107 8.64 -0.69 14.40
N ARG A 108 9.75 -0.33 13.75
CA ARG A 108 10.65 0.74 14.21
C ARG A 108 10.20 2.13 13.72
N GLY A 109 9.09 2.21 12.97
CA GLY A 109 8.57 3.45 12.41
C GLY A 109 9.39 4.01 11.26
N ARG A 110 10.17 3.18 10.56
CA ARG A 110 10.87 3.56 9.32
C ARG A 110 9.94 3.33 8.14
N LEU A 111 9.88 4.28 7.22
CA LEU A 111 9.08 4.13 6.01
C LEU A 111 9.85 3.29 4.98
N TRP A 112 9.21 2.26 4.46
CA TRP A 112 9.67 1.53 3.30
C TRP A 112 8.83 1.92 2.10
N LEU A 113 9.51 2.20 0.98
CA LEU A 113 8.91 2.70 -0.25
C LEU A 113 9.37 1.86 -1.43
N GLY A 114 8.43 1.21 -2.08
CA GLY A 114 8.61 0.62 -3.39
C GLY A 114 8.33 1.64 -4.48
N THR A 115 9.17 1.68 -5.51
CA THR A 115 9.00 2.57 -6.67
C THR A 115 8.82 1.78 -7.95
N MET A 116 8.35 2.46 -8.99
CA MET A 116 8.15 1.94 -10.33
C MET A 116 8.31 3.06 -11.36
N GLN A 117 8.43 2.72 -12.65
CA GLN A 117 8.27 3.72 -13.71
C GLN A 117 6.93 4.45 -13.54
N ASN A 118 6.93 5.78 -13.62
CA ASN A 118 5.68 6.53 -13.62
C ASN A 118 4.84 6.15 -14.84
N ASN A 119 3.68 5.58 -14.57
CA ASN A 119 2.73 5.11 -15.57
C ASN A 119 1.46 5.97 -15.64
N LEU A 120 1.54 7.22 -15.19
CA LEU A 120 0.43 8.16 -15.22
C LEU A 120 0.85 9.46 -15.90
N ASP A 121 -0.03 9.97 -16.75
CA ASP A 121 0.09 11.31 -17.30
C ASP A 121 -0.38 12.40 -16.32
N ALA A 122 -0.32 13.66 -16.75
CA ALA A 122 -0.70 14.81 -15.92
C ALA A 122 -2.22 14.88 -15.59
N GLN A 123 -3.05 14.05 -16.20
CA GLN A 123 -4.49 13.93 -15.97
C GLN A 123 -4.86 12.64 -15.23
N GLY A 124 -3.86 11.81 -14.90
CA GLY A 124 -4.03 10.51 -14.26
C GLY A 124 -4.44 9.41 -15.25
N GLY A 125 -4.22 9.62 -16.53
CA GLY A 125 -4.41 8.61 -17.57
C GLY A 125 -3.22 7.64 -17.62
N ASP A 126 -3.47 6.39 -18.06
CA ASP A 126 -2.46 5.34 -18.10
C ASP A 126 -1.40 5.59 -19.18
N VAL A 127 -0.14 5.42 -18.81
CA VAL A 127 1.03 5.37 -19.68
C VAL A 127 1.67 4.00 -19.59
N ALA A 128 2.09 3.44 -20.73
CA ALA A 128 2.69 2.11 -20.77
C ALA A 128 3.99 2.05 -19.95
N ILE A 129 4.19 0.94 -19.26
CA ILE A 129 5.44 0.64 -18.56
C ILE A 129 6.34 -0.14 -19.53
N ASP A 130 7.53 0.38 -19.77
CA ASP A 130 8.53 -0.21 -20.69
C ASP A 130 9.90 -0.43 -20.03
N ARG A 131 10.03 -0.06 -18.75
CA ARG A 131 11.27 -0.19 -17.97
C ARG A 131 11.04 -0.90 -16.65
N HIS A 132 12.00 -1.70 -16.22
CA HIS A 132 12.12 -2.23 -14.86
C HIS A 132 13.06 -1.33 -14.05
N SER A 133 12.63 -0.08 -13.81
CA SER A 133 13.46 0.96 -13.16
C SER A 133 13.16 1.14 -11.68
N GLY A 134 12.15 0.44 -11.16
CA GLY A 134 11.74 0.53 -9.76
C GLY A 134 12.80 0.02 -8.77
N GLY A 135 12.64 0.42 -7.54
CA GLY A 135 13.49 0.03 -6.43
C GLY A 135 12.73 -0.12 -5.12
N LEU A 136 13.42 -0.61 -4.09
CA LEU A 136 12.93 -0.66 -2.73
C LEU A 136 13.85 0.17 -1.85
N PHE A 137 13.28 1.15 -1.16
CA PHE A 137 13.99 2.13 -0.35
C PHE A 137 13.48 2.12 1.09
N ARG A 138 14.39 2.28 2.05
CA ARG A 138 14.06 2.57 3.44
C ARG A 138 14.37 4.03 3.75
N ILE A 139 13.44 4.70 4.39
CA ILE A 139 13.52 6.10 4.81
C ILE A 139 13.46 6.12 6.33
N ASP A 140 14.55 6.50 6.95
CA ASP A 140 14.65 6.58 8.41
C ASP A 140 14.01 7.87 8.96
N PRO A 141 13.68 7.96 10.27
CA PRO A 141 12.99 9.11 10.87
C PRO A 141 13.70 10.46 10.69
N ASP A 142 14.99 10.46 10.46
CA ASP A 142 15.81 11.68 10.20
C ASP A 142 15.82 12.10 8.71
N GLY A 143 15.14 11.34 7.83
CA GLY A 143 15.09 11.57 6.39
C GLY A 143 16.23 10.92 5.59
N SER A 144 17.12 10.19 6.24
CA SER A 144 18.13 9.42 5.52
C SER A 144 17.49 8.28 4.72
N VAL A 145 18.02 8.03 3.52
CA VAL A 145 17.48 7.07 2.56
C VAL A 145 18.52 5.99 2.26
N THR A 146 18.08 4.73 2.32
CA THR A 146 18.87 3.58 1.92
C THR A 146 18.16 2.79 0.85
N ARG A 147 18.79 2.55 -0.31
CA ARG A 147 18.25 1.67 -1.36
C ARG A 147 18.65 0.23 -1.06
N HIS A 148 17.66 -0.66 -1.03
CA HIS A 148 17.83 -2.09 -0.75
C HIS A 148 17.66 -2.99 -1.97
N ALA A 149 16.86 -2.59 -2.96
CA ALA A 149 16.68 -3.34 -4.20
C ALA A 149 16.56 -2.39 -5.40
N SER A 150 16.78 -2.90 -6.60
CA SER A 150 16.67 -2.19 -7.88
C SER A 150 16.19 -3.14 -8.98
N ASN A 151 15.89 -2.60 -10.15
CA ASN A 151 15.42 -3.35 -11.31
C ASN A 151 14.09 -4.09 -11.05
N LEU A 152 13.23 -3.51 -10.21
CA LEU A 152 11.87 -3.97 -10.02
C LEU A 152 10.96 -3.40 -11.12
N GLY A 153 10.00 -4.20 -11.55
CA GLY A 153 8.99 -3.74 -12.50
C GLY A 153 7.99 -2.83 -11.81
N ILE A 154 7.11 -3.40 -10.99
CA ILE A 154 6.19 -2.69 -10.10
C ILE A 154 6.39 -3.26 -8.70
N ALA A 155 7.04 -2.49 -7.83
CA ALA A 155 7.21 -2.88 -6.44
C ALA A 155 5.88 -2.75 -5.69
N ASN A 156 5.37 -3.87 -5.21
CA ASN A 156 4.13 -3.99 -4.46
C ASN A 156 4.34 -4.85 -3.21
N THR A 157 3.32 -4.92 -2.35
CA THR A 157 3.33 -5.70 -1.12
C THR A 157 4.53 -5.37 -0.22
N LEU A 158 4.28 -4.88 0.95
CA LEU A 158 5.27 -4.69 2.00
C LEU A 158 4.68 -5.16 3.32
N VAL A 159 4.96 -6.41 3.70
CA VAL A 159 4.51 -7.00 4.97
C VAL A 159 5.67 -7.70 5.67
N TRP A 160 5.76 -7.53 6.98
CA TRP A 160 6.79 -8.12 7.83
C TRP A 160 6.26 -9.32 8.57
N SER A 161 7.07 -10.35 8.72
CA SER A 161 6.75 -11.44 9.64
C SER A 161 6.61 -10.91 11.08
N ALA A 162 5.82 -11.58 11.89
CA ALA A 162 5.65 -11.22 13.30
C ALA A 162 6.97 -11.20 14.10
N ALA A 163 7.96 -12.00 13.68
CA ALA A 163 9.31 -12.00 14.25
C ALA A 163 10.24 -10.93 13.67
N GLU A 164 9.76 -10.13 12.69
CA GLU A 164 10.54 -9.09 11.99
C GLU A 164 11.90 -9.56 11.44
N ASN A 165 12.00 -10.82 11.06
CA ASN A 165 13.22 -11.42 10.51
C ASN A 165 13.19 -11.55 8.99
N HIS A 166 12.07 -11.19 8.34
CA HIS A 166 11.92 -11.09 6.89
C HIS A 166 10.76 -10.17 6.51
N VAL A 167 10.82 -9.66 5.29
CA VAL A 167 9.75 -8.93 4.62
C VAL A 167 9.34 -9.68 3.35
N ILE A 168 8.02 -9.71 3.09
CA ILE A 168 7.48 -10.14 1.80
C ILE A 168 7.22 -8.89 0.96
N SER A 169 7.71 -8.90 -0.28
CA SER A 169 7.46 -7.86 -1.28
C SER A 169 7.21 -8.49 -2.64
N ALA A 170 6.36 -7.87 -3.45
CA ALA A 170 6.02 -8.36 -4.78
C ALA A 170 6.70 -7.54 -5.89
N ASP A 171 6.99 -8.19 -7.00
CA ASP A 171 7.17 -7.56 -8.30
C ASP A 171 6.00 -7.98 -9.19
N THR A 172 5.03 -7.09 -9.37
CA THR A 172 3.79 -7.38 -10.11
C THR A 172 4.05 -7.78 -11.55
N LEU A 173 5.03 -7.16 -12.23
CA LEU A 173 5.36 -7.51 -13.63
C LEU A 173 6.01 -8.89 -13.76
N LYS A 174 6.54 -9.44 -12.67
CA LYS A 174 7.05 -10.82 -12.62
C LYS A 174 6.03 -11.81 -12.06
N ASP A 175 4.85 -11.31 -11.66
CA ASP A 175 3.81 -12.11 -10.99
C ASP A 175 4.37 -12.95 -9.84
N THR A 176 5.23 -12.34 -9.00
CA THR A 176 6.00 -13.07 -7.99
C THR A 176 6.09 -12.28 -6.69
N LEU A 177 5.85 -12.99 -5.57
CA LEU A 177 6.16 -12.51 -4.24
C LEU A 177 7.50 -13.09 -3.78
N TYR A 178 8.34 -12.22 -3.22
CA TYR A 178 9.68 -12.55 -2.74
C TYR A 178 9.75 -12.40 -1.23
N ARG A 179 10.47 -13.30 -0.57
CA ARG A 179 10.86 -13.17 0.83
C ARG A 179 12.30 -12.68 0.91
N TYR A 180 12.48 -11.52 1.53
CA TYR A 180 13.77 -10.92 1.82
C TYR A 180 14.11 -11.16 3.28
N PRO A 181 15.21 -11.87 3.61
CA PRO A 181 15.70 -11.91 4.98
C PRO A 181 16.02 -10.50 5.49
N LEU A 182 15.74 -10.24 6.77
CA LEU A 182 15.97 -8.93 7.41
C LEU A 182 16.94 -9.11 8.56
N ASP A 183 18.08 -8.41 8.52
CA ASP A 183 19.04 -8.43 9.63
C ASP A 183 18.60 -7.51 10.80
N ALA A 184 19.31 -7.60 11.93
CA ALA A 184 19.02 -6.79 13.11
C ALA A 184 19.20 -5.28 12.88
N ALA A 185 19.98 -4.85 11.89
CA ALA A 185 20.11 -3.45 11.49
C ALA A 185 18.97 -2.99 10.55
N GLY A 186 18.21 -3.95 10.02
CA GLY A 186 17.13 -3.71 9.08
C GLY A 186 17.60 -3.62 7.63
N ASN A 187 18.68 -4.33 7.28
CA ASN A 187 19.09 -4.49 5.90
C ASN A 187 18.50 -5.77 5.33
N LEU A 188 18.12 -5.71 4.05
CA LEU A 188 17.62 -6.87 3.33
C LEU A 188 18.76 -7.75 2.84
N GLY A 189 18.62 -9.05 3.01
CA GLY A 189 19.44 -10.06 2.34
C GLY A 189 18.90 -10.39 0.95
N GLU A 190 19.56 -11.37 0.30
CA GLU A 190 19.13 -11.85 -1.02
C GLU A 190 17.74 -12.44 -0.98
N PRO A 191 16.85 -12.03 -1.92
CA PRO A 191 15.49 -12.52 -1.96
C PRO A 191 15.41 -13.97 -2.43
N VAL A 192 14.41 -14.69 -1.94
CA VAL A 192 13.99 -15.97 -2.47
C VAL A 192 12.55 -15.88 -2.93
N VAL A 193 12.17 -16.62 -3.97
CA VAL A 193 10.77 -16.74 -4.37
C VAL A 193 10.00 -17.35 -3.21
N TRP A 194 8.93 -16.65 -2.77
CA TRP A 194 8.08 -17.08 -1.69
C TRP A 194 6.75 -17.62 -2.20
N ALA A 195 6.14 -16.94 -3.20
CA ALA A 195 5.01 -17.44 -3.96
C ALA A 195 5.18 -17.00 -5.43
N GLY A 196 5.03 -17.95 -6.35
CA GLY A 196 5.17 -17.73 -7.80
C GLY A 196 3.88 -17.25 -8.46
N PRO A 197 3.86 -17.26 -9.80
CA PRO A 197 2.70 -16.86 -10.59
C PRO A 197 1.44 -17.65 -10.27
N HIS A 198 0.28 -16.98 -10.38
CA HIS A 198 -1.02 -17.59 -10.17
C HIS A 198 -2.03 -17.09 -11.21
N GLU A 199 -2.91 -17.97 -11.70
CA GLU A 199 -3.89 -17.67 -12.75
C GLU A 199 -4.94 -16.58 -12.38
N ARG A 200 -5.10 -16.29 -11.08
CA ARG A 200 -6.04 -15.30 -10.55
C ARG A 200 -5.38 -13.91 -10.44
N GLY A 201 -5.03 -13.31 -11.57
CA GLY A 201 -4.49 -11.97 -11.66
C GLY A 201 -3.07 -11.81 -11.08
N SER A 202 -2.56 -10.59 -11.04
CA SER A 202 -1.20 -10.29 -10.60
C SER A 202 -1.14 -9.78 -9.15
N PRO A 203 -0.04 -10.04 -8.39
CA PRO A 203 0.09 -9.62 -7.00
C PRO A 203 0.15 -8.09 -6.90
N ASP A 204 -0.64 -7.55 -5.97
CA ASP A 204 -0.70 -6.14 -5.65
C ASP A 204 -0.42 -5.93 -4.15
N GLY A 205 -1.10 -5.04 -3.45
CA GLY A 205 -0.89 -4.79 -2.03
C GLY A 205 -1.35 -5.95 -1.13
N SER A 206 -0.84 -5.99 0.10
CA SER A 206 -1.13 -7.07 1.04
C SER A 206 -1.32 -6.59 2.47
N ALA A 207 -1.95 -7.45 3.28
CA ALA A 207 -1.95 -7.38 4.74
C ALA A 207 -1.49 -8.71 5.34
N ILE A 208 -1.10 -8.71 6.61
CA ILE A 208 -0.75 -9.91 7.36
C ILE A 208 -1.71 -10.08 8.54
N ASP A 209 -2.14 -11.32 8.80
CA ASP A 209 -3.00 -11.63 9.92
C ASP A 209 -2.21 -12.10 11.16
N SER A 210 -2.90 -12.29 12.27
CA SER A 210 -2.28 -12.69 13.54
C SER A 210 -1.73 -14.13 13.55
N GLU A 211 -2.07 -14.93 12.55
CA GLU A 211 -1.52 -16.26 12.32
C GLU A 211 -0.26 -16.22 11.44
N GLY A 212 0.13 -15.02 10.97
CA GLY A 212 1.26 -14.79 10.06
C GLY A 212 0.93 -15.08 8.60
N CYS A 213 -0.34 -15.31 8.27
CA CYS A 213 -0.77 -15.51 6.89
C CYS A 213 -0.87 -14.17 6.15
N VAL A 214 -0.43 -14.17 4.89
CA VAL A 214 -0.45 -12.98 4.01
C VAL A 214 -1.70 -13.00 3.14
N TRP A 215 -2.46 -11.90 3.16
CA TRP A 215 -3.63 -11.67 2.33
C TRP A 215 -3.22 -10.72 1.21
N ASN A 216 -3.07 -11.25 -0.01
CA ASN A 216 -2.59 -10.51 -1.17
C ASN A 216 -3.72 -10.19 -2.13
N ALA A 217 -3.90 -8.91 -2.45
CA ALA A 217 -4.84 -8.47 -3.48
C ALA A 217 -4.32 -8.88 -4.86
N ARG A 218 -5.26 -9.28 -5.74
CA ARG A 218 -4.94 -9.76 -7.08
C ARG A 218 -5.55 -8.86 -8.13
N TRP A 219 -4.72 -7.98 -8.71
CA TRP A 219 -5.13 -7.12 -9.82
C TRP A 219 -5.68 -7.95 -11.00
N ASP A 220 -6.86 -7.61 -11.50
CA ASP A 220 -7.66 -8.36 -12.49
C ASP A 220 -8.03 -9.80 -12.05
N GLY A 221 -7.91 -10.12 -10.75
CA GLY A 221 -8.16 -11.45 -10.21
C GLY A 221 -9.49 -11.63 -9.48
N ASN A 222 -10.22 -10.55 -9.18
CA ASN A 222 -11.49 -10.57 -8.42
C ASN A 222 -11.37 -11.24 -7.04
N CYS A 223 -10.18 -11.26 -6.43
CA CYS A 223 -9.98 -11.98 -5.18
C CYS A 223 -8.82 -11.43 -4.35
N LEU A 224 -8.77 -11.85 -3.08
CA LEU A 224 -7.54 -11.94 -2.32
C LEU A 224 -7.07 -13.39 -2.30
N LEU A 225 -5.77 -13.61 -2.33
CA LEU A 225 -5.16 -14.91 -2.03
C LEU A 225 -4.61 -14.89 -0.61
N ARG A 226 -5.01 -15.85 0.23
CA ARG A 226 -4.46 -16.02 1.57
C ARG A 226 -3.41 -17.10 1.54
N PHE A 227 -2.18 -16.74 1.89
CA PHE A 227 -1.02 -17.63 1.91
C PHE A 227 -0.60 -17.93 3.35
N ALA A 228 -0.18 -19.16 3.61
CA ALA A 228 0.52 -19.53 4.84
C ALA A 228 1.85 -18.78 4.98
N PRO A 229 2.46 -18.71 6.18
CA PRO A 229 3.76 -18.07 6.39
C PRO A 229 4.89 -18.62 5.49
N GLU A 230 4.77 -19.85 5.04
CA GLU A 230 5.74 -20.53 4.16
C GLU A 230 5.53 -20.20 2.67
N GLY A 231 4.38 -19.62 2.28
CA GLY A 231 4.03 -19.27 0.89
C GLY A 231 3.04 -20.21 0.22
N ASP A 232 2.54 -21.21 0.93
CA ASP A 232 1.52 -22.12 0.41
C ASP A 232 0.16 -21.42 0.37
N LEU A 233 -0.56 -21.51 -0.75
CA LEU A 233 -1.91 -20.98 -0.90
C LEU A 233 -2.90 -21.76 -0.02
N LEU A 234 -3.59 -21.06 0.89
CA LEU A 234 -4.60 -21.64 1.78
C LEU A 234 -6.02 -21.41 1.27
N GLU A 235 -6.31 -20.21 0.75
CA GLU A 235 -7.67 -19.80 0.42
C GLU A 235 -7.68 -18.76 -0.69
N ILE A 236 -8.71 -18.83 -1.54
CA ILE A 236 -9.09 -17.79 -2.50
C ILE A 236 -10.35 -17.10 -1.97
N VAL A 237 -10.23 -15.83 -1.60
CA VAL A 237 -11.33 -15.03 -1.06
C VAL A 237 -11.92 -14.18 -2.18
N GLU A 238 -13.07 -14.59 -2.71
CA GLU A 238 -13.75 -13.90 -3.81
C GLU A 238 -14.20 -12.49 -3.41
N LEU A 239 -14.04 -11.55 -4.35
CA LEU A 239 -14.42 -10.15 -4.21
C LEU A 239 -15.40 -9.72 -5.30
N PRO A 240 -16.37 -8.83 -5.01
CA PRO A 240 -17.30 -8.31 -5.99
C PRO A 240 -16.72 -7.15 -6.84
N VAL A 241 -15.40 -7.01 -6.90
CA VAL A 241 -14.65 -6.01 -7.68
C VAL A 241 -13.62 -6.71 -8.56
N GLN A 242 -13.41 -6.21 -9.77
CA GLN A 242 -12.49 -6.82 -10.72
C GLN A 242 -11.02 -6.62 -10.32
N ARG A 243 -10.67 -5.41 -9.86
CA ARG A 243 -9.29 -4.97 -9.60
C ARG A 243 -9.10 -4.59 -8.13
N PRO A 244 -9.11 -5.55 -7.19
CA PRO A 244 -8.65 -5.24 -5.85
C PRO A 244 -7.18 -4.88 -5.89
N THR A 245 -6.82 -3.80 -5.20
CA THR A 245 -5.47 -3.22 -5.23
C THR A 245 -4.70 -3.51 -3.96
N SER A 246 -5.33 -3.38 -2.79
CA SER A 246 -4.65 -3.64 -1.52
C SER A 246 -5.67 -3.97 -0.42
N CYS A 247 -5.18 -4.36 0.75
CA CYS A 247 -6.03 -4.58 1.90
C CYS A 247 -5.34 -4.18 3.22
N VAL A 248 -6.17 -3.97 4.27
CA VAL A 248 -5.70 -3.70 5.62
C VAL A 248 -6.72 -4.19 6.64
N PHE A 249 -6.24 -4.75 7.75
CA PHE A 249 -7.06 -5.05 8.90
C PHE A 249 -7.25 -3.81 9.78
N GLY A 250 -8.48 -3.59 10.22
CA GLY A 250 -8.83 -2.46 11.07
C GLY A 250 -10.01 -2.78 12.00
N GLY A 251 -10.64 -1.74 12.52
CA GLY A 251 -11.63 -1.85 13.56
C GLY A 251 -10.99 -2.01 14.95
N PRO A 252 -11.80 -2.07 16.02
CA PRO A 252 -11.30 -2.08 17.39
C PRO A 252 -10.54 -3.37 17.74
N ASP A 253 -10.84 -4.47 17.08
CA ASP A 253 -10.27 -5.80 17.29
C ASP A 253 -9.42 -6.30 16.11
N LEU A 254 -9.16 -5.42 15.11
CA LEU A 254 -8.46 -5.74 13.88
C LEU A 254 -9.12 -6.89 13.07
N ARG A 255 -10.42 -7.05 13.17
CA ARG A 255 -11.18 -8.06 12.41
C ARG A 255 -12.00 -7.48 11.27
N THR A 256 -12.03 -6.17 11.09
CA THR A 256 -12.59 -5.57 9.89
C THR A 256 -11.52 -5.55 8.80
N LEU A 257 -11.72 -6.33 7.74
CA LEU A 257 -10.83 -6.30 6.58
C LEU A 257 -11.36 -5.26 5.59
N PHE A 258 -10.57 -4.21 5.36
CA PHE A 258 -10.81 -3.22 4.31
C PHE A 258 -10.04 -3.62 3.06
N VAL A 259 -10.67 -3.48 1.89
CA VAL A 259 -10.05 -3.75 0.59
C VAL A 259 -10.26 -2.54 -0.31
N THR A 260 -9.19 -2.01 -0.88
CA THR A 260 -9.22 -0.97 -1.90
C THR A 260 -9.33 -1.59 -3.30
N SER A 261 -9.88 -0.86 -4.26
CA SER A 261 -10.00 -1.30 -5.64
C SER A 261 -9.86 -0.17 -6.64
N ALA A 262 -9.48 -0.51 -7.87
CA ALA A 262 -9.46 0.41 -9.00
C ALA A 262 -10.79 0.41 -9.75
N ALA A 263 -11.06 1.52 -10.46
CA ALA A 263 -12.19 1.61 -11.38
C ALA A 263 -12.07 0.60 -12.52
N ALA A 264 -13.19 -0.02 -12.86
CA ALA A 264 -13.42 -0.88 -14.01
C ALA A 264 -14.91 -0.83 -14.37
N ASP A 265 -15.44 -1.85 -15.06
CA ASP A 265 -16.83 -1.82 -15.57
C ASP A 265 -17.89 -2.31 -14.58
N GLY A 266 -17.50 -2.92 -13.46
CA GLY A 266 -18.40 -3.45 -12.44
C GLY A 266 -19.01 -2.37 -11.55
N ALA A 267 -20.20 -2.61 -11.03
CA ALA A 267 -20.96 -1.64 -10.21
C ALA A 267 -20.22 -1.23 -8.90
N LEU A 268 -19.36 -2.10 -8.38
CA LEU A 268 -18.59 -1.83 -7.16
C LEU A 268 -17.11 -1.52 -7.44
N ASP A 269 -16.66 -1.55 -8.70
CA ASP A 269 -15.28 -1.23 -9.04
C ASP A 269 -14.94 0.21 -8.64
N GLY A 270 -13.74 0.41 -8.10
CA GLY A 270 -13.32 1.66 -7.47
C GLY A 270 -13.89 1.88 -6.05
N ALA A 271 -14.64 0.93 -5.48
CA ALA A 271 -15.09 1.02 -4.09
C ALA A 271 -13.96 0.67 -3.12
N ILE A 272 -14.09 1.17 -1.89
CA ILE A 272 -13.47 0.55 -0.73
C ILE A 272 -14.50 -0.40 -0.13
N LEU A 273 -14.13 -1.67 -0.03
CA LEU A 273 -14.96 -2.72 0.55
C LEU A 273 -14.57 -2.97 2.02
N GLN A 274 -15.53 -3.46 2.80
CA GLN A 274 -15.28 -3.96 4.14
C GLN A 274 -16.04 -5.27 4.38
N ALA A 275 -15.43 -6.13 5.18
CA ALA A 275 -16.07 -7.35 5.68
C ALA A 275 -15.46 -7.77 7.01
N THR A 276 -16.14 -8.62 7.78
CA THR A 276 -15.57 -9.23 8.99
C THR A 276 -14.71 -10.42 8.61
N ALA A 277 -13.43 -10.36 8.96
CA ALA A 277 -12.49 -11.46 8.76
C ALA A 277 -12.62 -12.54 9.86
N PRO A 278 -12.35 -13.81 9.54
CA PRO A 278 -12.37 -14.91 10.51
C PRO A 278 -11.24 -14.80 11.56
N VAL A 279 -10.17 -14.11 11.21
CA VAL A 279 -8.98 -13.89 12.05
C VAL A 279 -8.74 -12.41 12.25
N SER A 280 -8.01 -12.01 13.29
CA SER A 280 -7.55 -10.63 13.45
C SER A 280 -6.30 -10.37 12.61
N GLY A 281 -6.08 -9.12 12.22
CA GLY A 281 -4.85 -8.70 11.56
C GLY A 281 -3.75 -8.25 12.52
N MET A 282 -2.60 -7.90 11.93
CA MET A 282 -1.52 -7.19 12.61
C MET A 282 -1.73 -5.67 12.47
N PRO A 283 -1.32 -4.88 13.50
CA PRO A 283 -1.45 -3.43 13.45
C PRO A 283 -0.52 -2.80 12.40
N CYS A 284 -0.96 -1.69 11.81
CA CYS A 284 -0.09 -0.82 11.05
C CYS A 284 0.77 0.05 11.97
N HIS A 285 1.97 0.40 11.51
CA HIS A 285 2.91 1.26 12.24
C HIS A 285 2.98 2.65 11.64
N ARG A 286 2.97 3.69 12.49
CA ARG A 286 3.16 5.07 12.08
C ARG A 286 4.65 5.36 11.81
N PHE A 287 4.90 6.36 10.98
CA PHE A 287 6.26 6.88 10.81
C PHE A 287 6.74 7.59 12.09
N ALA A 288 7.94 7.24 12.54
CA ALA A 288 8.47 7.71 13.83
C ALA A 288 9.16 9.09 13.78
N GLY A 289 9.30 9.70 12.59
CA GLY A 289 9.97 10.97 12.36
C GLY A 289 9.09 12.22 12.32
#